data_4de140ff85a940c5c9165e75443de879
#
_entry.id   4de140ff85a940c5c9165e75443de879
#
_cell.length_a   1.000
_cell.length_b   1.000
_cell.length_c   1.000
_cell.angle_alpha   90.00
_cell.angle_beta   90.00
_cell.angle_gamma   90.00
#
_symmetry.space_group_name_H-M   'P 1'
#
loop_
_entity.id
_entity.type
_entity.pdbx_description
1 polymer ?
#
loop_
_entity_poly.entity_id
_entity_poly.type
_entity_poly.pdbx_seq_one_letter_code
_entity_poly.pdbx_strand_id
1 'polypeptide(L)' 'MTTEEALIKYYGDRAQYVGGKLYKIGDRRVEYVGGKLYKIGNERIEYSGGKLYSVGGNRVTYSGNEIYTIGGTRIK' A
#
# COMPACT_ATOMS: atom_id res chain seq x y z
N MET A 1 9.45 -1.25 8.04
CA MET A 1 8.26 -0.55 7.55
C MET A 1 7.26 -1.55 7.01
N THR A 2 6.01 -1.46 7.44
CA THR A 2 4.98 -2.37 6.98
C THR A 2 4.45 -1.93 5.61
N THR A 3 3.72 -2.85 4.95
CA THR A 3 3.07 -2.52 3.69
C THR A 3 2.15 -1.33 3.85
N GLU A 4 1.37 -1.30 4.93
CA GLU A 4 0.45 -0.20 5.17
C GLU A 4 1.16 1.13 5.36
N GLU A 5 2.25 1.12 6.13
CA GLU A 5 3.04 2.33 6.31
C GLU A 5 3.60 2.84 5.00
N ALA A 6 4.08 1.94 4.16
CA ALA A 6 4.63 2.31 2.87
C ALA A 6 3.56 2.92 1.98
N LEU A 7 2.35 2.35 1.99
CA LEU A 7 1.26 2.87 1.18
C LEU A 7 0.79 4.23 1.66
N ILE A 8 0.71 4.42 2.98
CA ILE A 8 0.35 5.72 3.54
C ILE A 8 1.35 6.77 3.10
N LYS A 9 2.63 6.42 3.13
CA LYS A 9 3.68 7.34 2.73
C LYS A 9 3.65 7.62 1.22
N TYR A 10 3.35 6.58 0.43
CA TYR A 10 3.27 6.72 -1.02
C TYR A 10 2.15 7.70 -1.41
N TYR A 11 0.97 7.54 -0.82
CA TYR A 11 -0.15 8.42 -1.14
C TYR A 11 0.01 9.80 -0.50
N GLY A 12 0.78 9.87 0.59
CA GLY A 12 1.07 11.14 1.22
C GLY A 12 -0.14 11.83 1.82
N ASP A 13 -1.08 11.06 2.34
CA ASP A 13 -2.33 11.59 2.82
C ASP A 13 -2.68 11.00 4.17
N ARG A 14 -3.75 11.53 4.78
CA ARG A 14 -4.14 11.11 6.13
C ARG A 14 -4.68 9.69 6.15
N ALA A 15 -4.22 8.91 7.12
CA ALA A 15 -4.68 7.55 7.32
C ALA A 15 -5.78 7.54 8.38
N GLN A 16 -6.84 6.79 8.12
CA GLN A 16 -7.93 6.59 9.08
C GLN A 16 -8.08 5.12 9.37
N TYR A 17 -8.35 4.79 10.61
CA TYR A 17 -8.44 3.42 11.07
C TYR A 17 -9.81 3.14 11.69
N VAL A 18 -10.31 1.94 11.49
CA VAL A 18 -11.54 1.47 12.10
C VAL A 18 -11.28 0.06 12.64
N GLY A 19 -11.51 -0.13 13.95
CA GLY A 19 -11.29 -1.41 14.58
C GLY A 19 -9.86 -1.91 14.47
N GLY A 20 -8.90 -0.98 14.48
CA GLY A 20 -7.48 -1.35 14.37
C GLY A 20 -7.00 -1.61 12.97
N LYS A 21 -7.88 -1.49 11.97
CA LYS A 21 -7.50 -1.70 10.57
C LYS A 21 -7.53 -0.41 9.79
N LEU A 22 -6.61 -0.29 8.85
CA LEU A 22 -6.58 0.85 7.96
C LEU A 22 -7.86 0.87 7.13
N TYR A 23 -8.56 1.98 7.13
CA TYR A 23 -9.87 2.12 6.48
C TYR A 23 -9.83 3.07 5.29
N LYS A 24 -9.15 4.19 5.42
CA LYS A 24 -9.04 5.18 4.36
C LYS A 24 -7.68 5.85 4.37
N ILE A 25 -7.23 6.24 3.19
CA ILE A 25 -6.04 7.09 3.05
C ILE A 25 -6.52 8.31 2.27
N GLY A 26 -6.66 9.44 2.97
CA GLY A 26 -7.29 10.62 2.38
C GLY A 26 -8.74 10.29 2.04
N ASP A 27 -9.12 10.49 0.79
CA ASP A 27 -10.46 10.16 0.31
C ASP A 27 -10.54 8.76 -0.30
N ARG A 28 -9.44 8.01 -0.26
CA ARG A 28 -9.37 6.70 -0.89
C ARG A 28 -9.74 5.62 0.10
N ARG A 29 -10.77 4.85 -0.26
CA ARG A 29 -11.22 3.77 0.59
C ARG A 29 -10.34 2.54 0.41
N VAL A 30 -9.99 1.91 1.54
CA VAL A 30 -9.18 0.70 1.54
C VAL A 30 -10.08 -0.51 1.61
N GLU A 31 -9.85 -1.48 0.72
CA GLU A 31 -10.65 -2.70 0.67
C GLU A 31 -9.75 -3.92 0.87
N TYR A 32 -10.30 -4.94 1.50
CA TYR A 32 -9.58 -6.16 1.83
C TYR A 32 -10.25 -7.38 1.22
N VAL A 33 -9.46 -8.37 0.84
CA VAL A 33 -9.94 -9.65 0.38
C VAL A 33 -9.09 -10.72 1.05
N GLY A 34 -9.74 -11.65 1.76
CA GLY A 34 -9.04 -12.72 2.44
C GLY A 34 -8.05 -12.23 3.48
N GLY A 35 -8.37 -11.11 4.14
CA GLY A 35 -7.50 -10.54 5.15
C GLY A 35 -6.34 -9.72 4.60
N LYS A 36 -6.20 -9.66 3.28
CA LYS A 36 -5.13 -8.87 2.65
C LYS A 36 -5.69 -7.61 2.01
N LEU A 37 -4.91 -6.55 2.08
CA LEU A 37 -5.26 -5.29 1.46
C LEU A 37 -5.29 -5.50 -0.05
N TYR A 38 -6.41 -5.18 -0.67
CA TYR A 38 -6.67 -5.49 -2.08
C TYR A 38 -6.74 -4.26 -2.96
N LYS A 39 -7.30 -3.17 -2.45
CA LYS A 39 -7.58 -2.02 -3.27
C LYS A 39 -7.57 -0.75 -2.43
N ILE A 40 -7.05 0.33 -2.99
CA ILE A 40 -7.08 1.64 -2.34
C ILE A 40 -7.66 2.61 -3.36
N GLY A 41 -8.87 3.13 -3.06
CA GLY A 41 -9.59 3.93 -4.03
C GLY A 41 -9.91 3.09 -5.24
N ASN A 42 -9.46 3.51 -6.40
CA ASN A 42 -9.64 2.77 -7.65
C ASN A 42 -8.40 2.00 -8.06
N GLU A 43 -7.40 1.94 -7.20
CA GLU A 43 -6.12 1.33 -7.54
C GLU A 43 -5.97 -0.02 -6.91
N ARG A 44 -5.64 -1.01 -7.75
CA ARG A 44 -5.47 -2.38 -7.30
C ARG A 44 -4.10 -2.57 -6.68
N ILE A 45 -4.08 -3.35 -5.60
CA ILE A 45 -2.85 -3.72 -4.91
C ILE A 45 -2.54 -5.17 -5.29
N GLU A 46 -1.36 -5.43 -5.81
CA GLU A 46 -0.98 -6.76 -6.24
C GLU A 46 0.22 -7.27 -5.46
N TYR A 47 0.25 -8.57 -5.24
CA TYR A 47 1.30 -9.25 -4.48
C TYR A 47 1.97 -10.33 -5.33
N SER A 48 3.23 -10.59 -5.04
CA SER A 48 3.98 -11.66 -5.66
C SER A 48 4.84 -12.30 -4.59
N GLY A 49 4.69 -13.63 -4.42
CA GLY A 49 5.45 -14.35 -3.42
C GLY A 49 5.23 -13.85 -2.01
N GLY A 50 4.02 -13.38 -1.71
CA GLY A 50 3.70 -12.86 -0.39
C GLY A 50 4.15 -11.44 -0.15
N LYS A 51 4.80 -10.81 -1.13
CA LYS A 51 5.27 -9.44 -0.99
C LYS A 51 4.51 -8.50 -1.91
N LEU A 52 4.38 -7.25 -1.50
CA LEU A 52 3.76 -6.23 -2.32
C LEU A 52 4.53 -6.10 -3.63
N TYR A 53 3.82 -6.17 -4.75
CA TYR A 53 4.42 -6.15 -6.06
C TYR A 53 4.11 -4.88 -6.85
N SER A 54 2.87 -4.45 -6.87
CA SER A 54 2.50 -3.25 -7.59
C SER A 54 1.31 -2.58 -6.92
N VAL A 55 1.20 -1.28 -7.14
CA VAL A 55 0.13 -0.43 -6.61
C VAL A 55 -0.41 0.37 -7.78
N GLY A 56 -1.65 0.07 -8.19
CA GLY A 56 -2.27 0.75 -9.32
C GLY A 56 -1.45 0.63 -10.60
N GLY A 57 -0.78 -0.51 -10.80
CA GLY A 57 0.07 -0.70 -11.96
C GLY A 57 1.49 -0.17 -11.80
N ASN A 58 1.79 0.47 -10.68
CA ASN A 58 3.13 1.02 -10.42
C ASN A 58 3.96 0.00 -9.67
N ARG A 59 5.13 -0.33 -10.23
CA ARG A 59 6.00 -1.36 -9.69
C ARG A 59 6.62 -0.96 -8.35
N VAL A 60 6.67 -1.90 -7.43
CA VAL A 60 7.31 -1.72 -6.12
C VAL A 60 8.71 -2.31 -6.17
N THR A 61 9.69 -1.55 -5.69
CA THR A 61 11.06 -2.07 -5.57
C THR A 61 11.44 -2.14 -4.10
N TYR A 62 12.43 -2.98 -3.83
CA TYR A 62 12.87 -3.25 -2.47
C TYR A 62 14.36 -2.99 -2.31
N SER A 63 14.74 -2.62 -1.09
CA SER A 63 16.14 -2.54 -0.67
C SER A 63 16.27 -3.48 0.52
N GLY A 64 16.95 -4.60 0.32
CA GLY A 64 16.94 -5.67 1.31
C GLY A 64 15.53 -6.19 1.43
N ASN A 65 14.96 -6.16 2.63
CA ASN A 65 13.60 -6.63 2.88
C ASN A 65 12.58 -5.49 3.01
N GLU A 66 13.01 -4.26 2.72
CA GLU A 66 12.14 -3.10 2.91
C GLU A 66 11.76 -2.47 1.58
N ILE A 67 10.54 -1.96 1.51
CA ILE A 67 10.05 -1.27 0.32
C ILE A 67 10.89 0.01 0.14
N TYR A 68 11.40 0.17 -1.07
CA TYR A 68 12.27 1.29 -1.39
C TYR A 68 11.54 2.33 -2.24
N THR A 69 10.93 1.91 -3.35
CA THR A 69 10.16 2.83 -4.21
C THR A 69 8.87 2.17 -4.66
N ILE A 70 7.89 3.01 -4.98
CA ILE A 70 6.65 2.60 -5.63
C ILE A 70 6.45 3.51 -6.81
N GLY A 71 6.49 2.94 -8.03
CA GLY A 71 6.31 3.72 -9.25
C GLY A 71 7.32 4.85 -9.38
N GLY A 72 8.56 4.62 -8.92
CA GLY A 72 9.59 5.63 -8.98
C GLY A 72 9.56 6.64 -7.84
N THR A 73 8.52 6.58 -6.99
CA THR A 73 8.44 7.46 -5.83
C THR A 73 9.16 6.80 -4.66
N ARG A 74 10.12 7.51 -4.11
CA ARG A 74 10.93 6.97 -3.02
C ARG A 74 10.16 6.95 -1.72
N ILE A 75 10.08 5.77 -1.09
CA ILE A 75 9.33 5.59 0.15
C ILE A 75 10.25 5.68 1.36
N LYS A 76 11.45 5.12 1.24
CA LYS A 76 12.35 5.04 2.37
C LYS A 76 13.42 6.13 2.34
#